data_4b4e04443ea94aa6c1c730ba35f5a41d
#
_entry.id   4b4e04443ea94aa6c1c730ba35f5a41d
#
_cell.length_a   1.000
_cell.length_b   1.000
_cell.length_c   1.000
_cell.angle_alpha   90.00
_cell.angle_beta   90.00
_cell.angle_gamma   90.00
#
_symmetry.space_group_name_H-M   'P 1'
#
loop_
_entity.id
_entity.type
_entity.pdbx_description
1 polymer ?
#
loop_
_entity_poly.entity_id
_entity_poly.type
_entity_poly.pdbx_seq_one_letter_code
_entity_poly.pdbx_strand_id
1 'polypeptide(L)'
;GMKFEDDNFFDIAKSYPLGIIKYDKEIVVRDPILIDKNNNIVLVGDIPHHSTINILKGKAENLIKSSGNAIKKAMEQLDCEQNENSVILFDCISRSIFLGDNFVKELEEIEKQMKPSKNLFGALTLGEIVNNGNEYITFYNKTCVIGVLC
;
A
#
# COMPACT_ATOMS: atom_id res chain seq x y z
N GLY A 1 18.38 -17.65 -17.73
CA GLY A 1 17.97 -17.25 -16.42
C GLY A 1 18.55 -15.87 -16.14
N MET A 2 17.72 -14.97 -15.63
CA MET A 2 18.17 -13.64 -15.20
C MET A 2 19.08 -13.84 -13.99
N LYS A 3 20.30 -13.31 -14.03
CA LYS A 3 21.15 -13.22 -12.83
C LYS A 3 20.70 -11.99 -12.06
N PHE A 4 20.32 -12.19 -10.82
CA PHE A 4 20.09 -11.08 -9.89
C PHE A 4 21.47 -10.61 -9.41
N GLU A 5 21.90 -9.47 -9.92
CA GLU A 5 23.00 -8.72 -9.33
C GLU A 5 22.39 -7.81 -8.26
N ASP A 6 23.05 -7.61 -7.14
CA ASP A 6 22.50 -6.87 -5.98
C ASP A 6 21.99 -5.47 -6.36
N ASP A 7 22.61 -4.85 -7.37
CA ASP A 7 22.28 -3.49 -7.83
C ASP A 7 20.94 -3.36 -8.54
N ASN A 8 20.33 -4.46 -9.03
CA ASN A 8 19.04 -4.41 -9.75
C ASN A 8 17.90 -5.18 -9.08
N PHE A 9 18.18 -5.81 -7.94
CA PHE A 9 17.17 -6.64 -7.25
C PHE A 9 15.91 -5.85 -6.92
N PHE A 10 16.04 -4.67 -6.31
CA PHE A 10 14.90 -3.85 -5.93
C PHE A 10 14.07 -3.40 -7.13
N ASP A 11 14.70 -3.08 -8.25
CA ASP A 11 14.00 -2.68 -9.48
C ASP A 11 13.09 -3.76 -10.04
N ILE A 12 13.43 -5.01 -9.82
CA ILE A 12 12.59 -6.15 -10.19
C ILE A 12 11.59 -6.45 -9.07
N ALA A 13 12.08 -6.54 -7.84
CA ALA A 13 11.31 -6.96 -6.67
C ALA A 13 10.14 -6.02 -6.35
N LYS A 14 10.29 -4.70 -6.58
CA LYS A 14 9.21 -3.71 -6.40
C LYS A 14 7.93 -4.05 -7.19
N SER A 15 8.05 -4.82 -8.29
CA SER A 15 6.91 -5.27 -9.11
C SER A 15 6.35 -6.63 -8.69
N TYR A 16 7.08 -7.38 -7.84
CA TYR A 16 6.76 -8.75 -7.44
C TYR A 16 6.85 -8.94 -5.92
N PRO A 17 6.01 -8.24 -5.14
CA PRO A 17 6.01 -8.43 -3.70
C PRO A 17 5.49 -9.80 -3.30
N LEU A 18 5.76 -10.20 -2.06
CA LEU A 18 5.23 -11.44 -1.48
C LEU A 18 3.89 -11.17 -0.82
N GLY A 19 2.94 -12.07 -0.99
CA GLY A 19 1.63 -12.04 -0.32
C GLY A 19 1.52 -13.18 0.66
N ILE A 20 1.34 -12.88 1.95
CA ILE A 20 0.99 -13.88 2.97
C ILE A 20 -0.50 -14.11 2.90
N ILE A 21 -0.91 -15.36 2.70
CA ILE A 21 -2.33 -15.72 2.67
C ILE A 21 -2.77 -16.03 4.10
N LYS A 22 -3.66 -15.22 4.65
CA LYS A 22 -4.30 -15.48 5.93
C LYS A 22 -5.47 -16.46 5.79
N TYR A 23 -5.90 -17.01 6.93
CA TYR A 23 -6.98 -17.99 6.98
C TYR A 23 -8.32 -17.48 6.40
N ASP A 24 -8.60 -16.18 6.59
CA ASP A 24 -9.78 -15.48 6.06
C ASP A 24 -9.65 -15.08 4.58
N LYS A 25 -8.59 -15.55 3.90
CA LYS A 25 -8.20 -15.22 2.53
C LYS A 25 -7.71 -13.78 2.33
N GLU A 26 -7.51 -13.01 3.40
CA GLU A 26 -6.79 -11.74 3.32
C GLU A 26 -5.36 -11.99 2.85
N ILE A 27 -4.86 -11.12 1.98
CA ILE A 27 -3.48 -11.15 1.51
C ILE A 27 -2.73 -9.98 2.13
N VAL A 28 -1.77 -10.30 3.00
CA VAL A 28 -0.89 -9.29 3.59
C VAL A 28 0.41 -9.23 2.80
N VAL A 29 0.68 -8.07 2.24
CA VAL A 29 1.85 -7.85 1.39
C VAL A 29 3.10 -7.65 2.23
N ARG A 30 4.22 -8.26 1.78
CA ARG A 30 5.57 -8.03 2.26
C ARG A 30 6.47 -7.63 1.11
N ASP A 31 7.19 -6.55 1.29
CA ASP A 31 7.98 -5.94 0.24
C ASP A 31 9.44 -6.40 0.32
N PRO A 32 9.96 -7.10 -0.70
CA PRO A 32 11.37 -7.46 -0.76
C PRO A 32 12.21 -6.22 -1.10
N ILE A 33 13.25 -5.95 -0.31
CA ILE A 33 14.06 -4.74 -0.46
C ILE A 33 15.49 -5.02 -0.93
N LEU A 34 16.09 -6.12 -0.51
CA LEU A 34 17.44 -6.48 -0.92
C LEU A 34 17.70 -7.98 -0.73
N ILE A 35 18.83 -8.44 -1.26
CA ILE A 35 19.42 -9.75 -0.96
C ILE A 35 20.63 -9.51 -0.07
N ASP A 36 20.70 -10.21 1.07
CA ASP A 36 21.84 -10.11 1.97
C ASP A 36 23.06 -10.93 1.46
N LYS A 37 24.20 -10.77 2.14
CA LYS A 37 25.45 -11.49 1.81
C LYS A 37 25.35 -13.02 1.89
N ASN A 38 24.31 -13.57 2.50
CA ASN A 38 24.05 -14.99 2.61
C ASN A 38 22.99 -15.47 1.60
N ASN A 39 22.64 -14.65 0.61
CA ASN A 39 21.59 -14.90 -0.37
C ASN A 39 20.17 -15.00 0.22
N ASN A 40 19.91 -14.38 1.37
CA ASN A 40 18.56 -14.28 1.90
C ASN A 40 17.87 -13.01 1.38
N ILE A 41 16.59 -13.14 1.07
CA ILE A 41 15.75 -11.98 0.74
C ILE A 41 15.36 -11.26 2.02
N VAL A 42 15.72 -9.99 2.11
CA VAL A 42 15.32 -9.11 3.22
C VAL A 42 14.02 -8.41 2.86
N LEU A 43 13.06 -8.45 3.78
CA LEU A 43 11.71 -7.92 3.61
C LEU A 43 11.46 -6.76 4.58
N VAL A 44 10.53 -5.90 4.20
CA VAL A 44 9.92 -4.96 5.15
C VAL A 44 8.83 -5.71 5.92
N GLY A 45 9.12 -6.03 7.19
CA GLY A 45 8.25 -6.81 8.06
C GLY A 45 8.42 -8.34 7.93
N ASP A 46 8.02 -9.03 8.97
CA ASP A 46 8.22 -10.46 9.12
C ASP A 46 7.18 -11.29 8.35
N ILE A 47 7.60 -12.49 7.97
CA ILE A 47 6.72 -13.56 7.52
C ILE A 47 6.74 -14.64 8.63
N PRO A 48 5.61 -14.95 9.27
CA PRO A 48 5.54 -16.01 10.26
C PRO A 48 5.97 -17.36 9.68
N HIS A 49 6.62 -18.19 10.51
CA HIS A 49 6.97 -19.54 10.10
C HIS A 49 5.73 -20.32 9.62
N HIS A 50 5.93 -21.16 8.62
CA HIS A 50 4.87 -21.98 8.00
C HIS A 50 3.75 -21.19 7.32
N SER A 51 3.97 -19.90 7.00
CA SER A 51 3.02 -19.14 6.20
C SER A 51 2.94 -19.64 4.76
N THR A 52 1.74 -19.64 4.21
CA THR A 52 1.55 -19.80 2.76
C THR A 52 1.77 -18.45 2.09
N ILE A 53 2.67 -18.41 1.13
CA ILE A 53 3.00 -17.19 0.40
C ILE A 53 2.81 -17.35 -1.10
N ASN A 54 2.39 -16.27 -1.76
CA ASN A 54 2.37 -16.13 -3.21
C ASN A 54 3.30 -15.00 -3.65
N ILE A 55 3.88 -15.13 -4.84
CA ILE A 55 4.50 -14.00 -5.52
C ILE A 55 3.38 -13.22 -6.21
N LEU A 56 3.23 -11.97 -5.85
CA LEU A 56 2.21 -11.10 -6.41
C LEU A 56 2.77 -10.33 -7.59
N LYS A 57 1.88 -9.78 -8.41
CA LYS A 57 2.23 -8.86 -9.49
C LYS A 57 1.33 -7.64 -9.45
N GLY A 58 1.93 -6.48 -9.18
CA GLY A 58 1.24 -5.19 -9.22
C GLY A 58 0.95 -4.75 -10.66
N LYS A 59 -0.17 -4.03 -10.82
CA LYS A 59 -0.49 -3.26 -12.02
C LYS A 59 -0.86 -1.85 -11.60
N ALA A 60 -0.22 -0.84 -12.18
CA ALA A 60 -0.42 0.57 -11.82
C ALA A 60 -1.90 0.97 -11.83
N GLU A 61 -2.64 0.58 -12.87
CA GLU A 61 -4.07 0.88 -13.01
C GLU A 61 -4.91 0.33 -11.84
N ASN A 62 -4.59 -0.89 -11.38
CA ASN A 62 -5.31 -1.51 -10.27
C ASN A 62 -5.00 -0.80 -8.94
N LEU A 63 -3.75 -0.37 -8.74
CA LEU A 63 -3.35 0.36 -7.56
C LEU A 63 -4.08 1.72 -7.49
N ILE A 64 -4.04 2.48 -8.57
CA ILE A 64 -4.73 3.78 -8.68
C ILE A 64 -6.22 3.63 -8.40
N LYS A 65 -6.88 2.65 -9.06
CA LYS A 65 -8.29 2.38 -8.80
C LYS A 65 -8.58 1.97 -7.35
N SER A 66 -7.67 1.22 -6.72
CA SER A 66 -7.86 0.80 -5.32
C SER A 66 -7.78 1.97 -4.35
N SER A 67 -6.96 2.99 -4.63
CA SER A 67 -6.88 4.22 -3.82
C SER A 67 -8.16 5.06 -3.93
N GLY A 68 -8.71 5.18 -5.14
CA GLY A 68 -10.04 5.79 -5.33
C GLY A 68 -11.16 5.04 -4.59
N ASN A 69 -11.11 3.71 -4.55
CA ASN A 69 -12.06 2.93 -3.76
C ASN A 69 -11.86 3.09 -2.25
N ALA A 70 -10.61 3.24 -1.80
CA ALA A 70 -10.32 3.42 -0.38
C ALA A 70 -10.89 4.74 0.15
N ILE A 71 -10.66 5.86 -0.54
CA ILE A 71 -11.24 7.15 -0.16
C ILE A 71 -12.77 7.12 -0.20
N LYS A 72 -13.35 6.50 -1.23
CA LYS A 72 -14.81 6.37 -1.32
C LYS A 72 -15.39 5.65 -0.11
N LYS A 73 -14.81 4.51 0.27
CA LYS A 73 -15.23 3.77 1.47
C LYS A 73 -15.06 4.58 2.75
N ALA A 74 -13.93 5.29 2.92
CA ALA A 74 -13.69 6.15 4.06
C ALA A 74 -14.74 7.27 4.16
N MET A 75 -15.14 7.84 3.04
CA MET A 75 -16.17 8.87 2.97
C MET A 75 -17.59 8.32 3.26
N GLU A 76 -17.89 7.08 2.84
CA GLU A 76 -19.17 6.43 3.11
C GLU A 76 -19.35 6.05 4.59
N GLN A 77 -18.26 5.83 5.32
CA GLN A 77 -18.27 5.50 6.75
C GLN A 77 -18.33 6.74 7.66
N LEU A 78 -18.27 7.92 7.06
CA LEU A 78 -18.23 9.17 7.80
C LEU A 78 -19.64 9.53 8.32
N ASP A 79 -19.78 9.61 9.62
CA ASP A 79 -21.01 10.06 10.31
C ASP A 79 -20.82 11.51 10.81
N CYS A 80 -20.49 12.43 9.88
CA CYS A 80 -20.26 13.82 10.23
C CYS A 80 -21.14 14.74 9.38
N GLU A 81 -21.89 15.58 10.04
CA GLU A 81 -22.70 16.65 9.39
C GLU A 81 -21.82 17.82 8.88
N GLN A 82 -20.55 17.89 9.28
CA GLN A 82 -19.68 19.01 8.96
C GLN A 82 -19.10 18.90 7.53
N ASN A 83 -19.16 20.02 6.81
CA ASN A 83 -18.69 20.13 5.42
C ASN A 83 -17.17 20.26 5.28
N GLU A 84 -16.42 20.40 6.37
CA GLU A 84 -14.97 20.68 6.39
C GLU A 84 -14.17 19.46 6.86
N ASN A 85 -14.12 18.42 6.05
CA ASN A 85 -13.32 17.26 6.40
C ASN A 85 -11.95 17.38 5.72
N SER A 86 -10.89 17.08 6.44
CA SER A 86 -9.56 16.90 5.90
C SER A 86 -9.29 15.41 5.65
N VAL A 87 -8.52 15.12 4.62
CA VAL A 87 -8.13 13.75 4.27
C VAL A 87 -6.64 13.59 4.56
N ILE A 88 -6.30 12.58 5.37
CA ILE A 88 -4.93 12.20 5.64
C ILE A 88 -4.59 10.92 4.87
N LEU A 89 -3.43 10.94 4.23
CA LEU A 89 -2.91 9.83 3.42
C LEU A 89 -1.58 9.34 3.99
N PHE A 90 -1.49 8.03 4.28
CA PHE A 90 -0.21 7.35 4.48
C PHE A 90 -0.02 6.37 3.33
N ASP A 91 0.94 6.66 2.48
CA ASP A 91 1.19 5.86 1.29
C ASP A 91 2.57 5.22 1.34
N CYS A 92 2.65 3.97 0.92
CA CYS A 92 3.90 3.24 0.95
C CYS A 92 4.89 3.82 -0.07
N ILE A 93 6.10 4.18 0.39
CA ILE A 93 7.14 4.72 -0.48
C ILE A 93 7.49 3.78 -1.64
N SER A 94 7.52 2.47 -1.40
CA SER A 94 7.78 1.50 -2.47
C SER A 94 6.63 1.40 -3.48
N ARG A 95 5.41 1.76 -3.07
CA ARG A 95 4.26 1.90 -3.96
C ARG A 95 4.41 3.13 -4.85
N SER A 96 4.81 4.27 -4.30
CA SER A 96 5.08 5.48 -5.09
C SER A 96 6.23 5.28 -6.07
N ILE A 97 7.31 4.60 -5.66
CA ILE A 97 8.43 4.23 -6.55
C ILE A 97 7.98 3.28 -7.67
N PHE A 98 7.12 2.31 -7.36
CA PHE A 98 6.56 1.41 -8.38
C PHE A 98 5.68 2.16 -9.38
N LEU A 99 4.87 3.10 -8.93
CA LEU A 99 4.01 3.92 -9.79
C LEU A 99 4.79 4.91 -10.65
N GLY A 100 5.93 5.42 -10.15
CA GLY A 100 6.73 6.43 -10.84
C GLY A 100 5.87 7.64 -11.23
N ASP A 101 5.90 8.02 -12.51
CA ASP A 101 5.10 9.15 -13.03
C ASP A 101 3.59 8.96 -12.86
N ASN A 102 3.11 7.72 -12.69
CA ASN A 102 1.69 7.46 -12.44
C ASN A 102 1.28 7.73 -10.99
N PHE A 103 2.20 8.04 -10.08
CA PHE A 103 1.86 8.40 -8.70
C PHE A 103 0.96 9.65 -8.64
N VAL A 104 1.20 10.62 -9.52
CA VAL A 104 0.31 11.80 -9.64
C VAL A 104 -1.13 11.38 -9.98
N LYS A 105 -1.31 10.39 -10.84
CA LYS A 105 -2.66 9.88 -11.17
C LYS A 105 -3.35 9.21 -10.00
N GLU A 106 -2.59 8.62 -9.08
CA GLU A 106 -3.13 8.06 -7.84
C GLU A 106 -3.70 9.17 -6.94
N LEU A 107 -2.95 10.26 -6.75
CA LEU A 107 -3.41 11.42 -5.99
C LEU A 107 -4.64 12.06 -6.65
N GLU A 108 -4.61 12.26 -7.96
CA GLU A 108 -5.76 12.75 -8.72
C GLU A 108 -7.00 11.87 -8.57
N GLU A 109 -6.83 10.54 -8.53
CA GLU A 109 -7.94 9.61 -8.35
C GLU A 109 -8.54 9.69 -6.95
N ILE A 110 -7.70 9.91 -5.92
CA ILE A 110 -8.16 10.21 -4.56
C ILE A 110 -8.93 11.53 -4.53
N GLU A 111 -8.35 12.60 -5.10
CA GLU A 111 -8.95 13.93 -5.12
C GLU A 111 -10.32 13.98 -5.83
N LYS A 112 -10.50 13.21 -6.91
CA LYS A 112 -11.78 13.09 -7.60
C LYS A 112 -12.93 12.62 -6.72
N GLN A 113 -12.63 11.84 -5.70
CA GLN A 113 -13.62 11.33 -4.76
C GLN A 113 -13.87 12.29 -3.58
N MET A 114 -13.03 13.32 -3.46
CA MET A 114 -13.16 14.35 -2.41
C MET A 114 -14.09 15.47 -2.87
N LYS A 115 -14.74 16.15 -1.91
CA LYS A 115 -15.46 17.38 -2.21
C LYS A 115 -14.43 18.50 -2.48
N PRO A 116 -14.73 19.50 -3.35
CA PRO A 116 -13.77 20.52 -3.78
C PRO A 116 -13.15 21.38 -2.65
N SER A 117 -13.80 21.44 -1.49
CA SER A 117 -13.34 22.25 -0.34
C SER A 117 -12.42 21.50 0.62
N LYS A 118 -11.99 20.28 0.29
CA LYS A 118 -11.24 19.40 1.21
C LYS A 118 -9.74 19.46 0.94
N ASN A 119 -8.98 19.37 2.03
CA ASN A 119 -7.53 19.31 1.97
C ASN A 119 -7.07 17.85 2.01
N LEU A 120 -6.17 17.48 1.10
CA LEU A 120 -5.43 16.23 1.13
C LEU A 120 -4.01 16.53 1.62
N PHE A 121 -3.59 15.84 2.67
CA PHE A 121 -2.21 15.89 3.16
C PHE A 121 -1.79 14.50 3.66
N GLY A 122 -0.50 14.27 3.76
CA GLY A 122 -0.02 12.96 4.20
C GLY A 122 1.48 12.80 4.11
N ALA A 123 1.92 11.55 4.18
CA ALA A 123 3.32 11.18 4.12
C ALA A 123 3.53 9.87 3.38
N LEU A 124 4.72 9.74 2.75
CA LEU A 124 5.22 8.45 2.29
C LEU A 124 5.85 7.70 3.48
N THR A 125 5.51 6.43 3.63
CA THR A 125 5.91 5.58 4.76
C THR A 125 6.60 4.30 4.30
N LEU A 126 7.40 3.69 5.18
CA LEU A 126 8.07 2.41 4.91
C LEU A 126 7.21 1.19 5.27
N GLY A 127 5.96 1.43 5.60
CA GLY A 127 4.95 0.43 5.93
C GLY A 127 3.82 1.11 6.67
N GLU A 128 2.65 0.57 6.54
CA GLU A 128 1.41 1.14 7.02
C GLU A 128 0.80 0.25 8.10
N ILE A 129 0.32 0.88 9.18
CA ILE A 129 -0.37 0.21 10.26
C ILE A 129 -1.82 0.64 10.24
N VAL A 130 -2.71 -0.31 10.01
CA VAL A 130 -4.14 -0.02 9.86
C VAL A 130 -5.01 -1.15 10.39
N ASN A 131 -6.20 -0.78 10.86
CA ASN A 131 -7.30 -1.71 11.09
C ASN A 131 -8.29 -1.56 9.92
N ASN A 132 -8.46 -2.62 9.14
CA ASN A 132 -9.36 -2.66 7.99
C ASN A 132 -10.82 -3.01 8.33
N GLY A 133 -11.21 -2.85 9.61
CA GLY A 133 -12.53 -3.21 10.14
C GLY A 133 -12.58 -4.61 10.75
N ASN A 134 -11.51 -5.38 10.67
CA ASN A 134 -11.32 -6.62 11.44
C ASN A 134 -10.68 -6.26 12.79
N GLU A 135 -10.90 -7.01 13.83
CA GLU A 135 -10.53 -6.71 15.23
C GLU A 135 -9.04 -6.41 15.49
N TYR A 136 -8.18 -6.50 14.48
CA TYR A 136 -6.73 -6.41 14.62
C TYR A 136 -6.13 -5.24 13.87
N ILE A 137 -5.12 -4.64 14.51
CA ILE A 137 -4.18 -3.75 13.82
C ILE A 137 -3.17 -4.62 13.07
N THR A 138 -3.02 -4.39 11.77
CA THR A 138 -2.11 -5.15 10.90
C THR A 138 -1.10 -4.22 10.26
N PHE A 139 0.14 -4.68 10.19
CA PHE A 139 1.19 -4.01 9.42
C PHE A 139 1.15 -4.47 7.97
N TYR A 140 1.13 -3.52 7.05
CA TYR A 140 1.08 -3.76 5.61
C TYR A 140 2.23 -3.08 4.89
N ASN A 141 2.52 -3.54 3.70
CA ASN A 141 3.37 -2.86 2.72
C ASN A 141 2.59 -2.67 1.42
N LYS A 142 3.03 -1.73 0.58
CA LYS A 142 2.41 -1.38 -0.70
C LYS A 142 0.94 -1.03 -0.60
N THR A 143 0.55 -0.48 0.52
CA THR A 143 -0.81 -0.01 0.77
C THR A 143 -0.90 1.51 0.70
N CYS A 144 -2.11 1.98 0.47
CA CYS A 144 -2.52 3.36 0.55
C CYS A 144 -3.60 3.42 1.64
N VAL A 145 -3.26 4.00 2.79
CA VAL A 145 -4.14 4.12 3.94
C VAL A 145 -4.69 5.53 4.01
N ILE A 146 -6.01 5.64 4.03
CA ILE A 146 -6.71 6.91 3.99
C ILE A 146 -7.56 7.05 5.24
N GLY A 147 -7.38 8.17 5.94
CA GLY A 147 -8.23 8.61 7.03
C GLY A 147 -8.97 9.89 6.66
N VAL A 148 -10.22 9.98 7.07
CA VAL A 148 -11.01 11.21 6.92
C VAL A 148 -11.26 11.78 8.29
N LEU A 149 -10.89 13.05 8.49
CA LEU A 149 -11.01 13.79 9.73
C LEU A 149 -12.22 14.73 9.64
N CYS A 150 -13.04 14.73 10.65
CA CYS A 150 -14.17 15.64 10.81
C CYS A 150 -13.77 16.84 11.66
#